data_fa405c89744dd0a27ea7cc894e2461cf
#
_entry.id   fa405c89744dd0a27ea7cc894e2461cf
#
_cell.length_a   1.000
_cell.length_b   1.000
_cell.length_c   1.000
_cell.angle_alpha   90.00
_cell.angle_beta   90.00
_cell.angle_gamma   90.00
#
_symmetry.space_group_name_H-M   'P 1'
#
loop_
_entity.id
_entity.type
_entity.pdbx_description
1 polymer ?
#
loop_
_entity_poly.entity_id
_entity_poly.type
_entity_poly.pdbx_seq_one_letter_code
_entity_poly.pdbx_strand_id
1 'polypeptide(L)'
;MKLRECLWIWGQDVMSHQKVSANKSWKVPDGNTLDAVAGAEYLDVPNIFRVVMNGKPFPPFDAESEKMKNNPKVIWSALGDASSLRNDDTSDVKEVIRQAEKYPNVVGAVFDDFFRRGTAEDPRWARYSLEEVRKIRSLLHTSLSRKLDLWVVWYKKGLVWPVEEYLKEFDGITYWNMRTAAERSSLREDLDKMLVMTPGKKHMTGCYIWNYGEGKALTVEEIDFELEVYREYLIKGKTDGIIFCSNCCADVGGAAVYHLRQWIKDHGDEELERN
;
A
#
# COMPACT_ATOMS: atom_id res chain seq x y z
N MET A 1 3.73 19.24 11.00
CA MET A 1 3.11 17.89 10.83
C MET A 1 4.09 16.86 11.34
N LYS A 2 3.64 15.93 12.20
CA LYS A 2 4.52 14.89 12.75
C LYS A 2 4.75 13.76 11.73
N LEU A 3 5.92 13.11 11.77
CA LEU A 3 6.26 11.97 10.94
C LEU A 3 5.22 10.85 11.09
N ARG A 4 4.76 10.57 12.32
CA ARG A 4 3.71 9.58 12.62
C ARG A 4 2.45 9.77 11.78
N GLU A 5 2.03 11.01 11.50
CA GLU A 5 0.85 11.33 10.71
C GLU A 5 0.96 10.90 9.24
N CYS A 6 2.19 10.56 8.79
CA CYS A 6 2.51 10.06 7.46
C CYS A 6 2.70 8.53 7.41
N LEU A 7 2.51 7.82 8.54
CA LEU A 7 2.66 6.37 8.61
C LEU A 7 1.35 5.65 8.38
N TRP A 8 1.42 4.54 7.66
CA TRP A 8 0.29 3.74 7.23
C TRP A 8 0.56 2.25 7.44
N ILE A 9 -0.49 1.46 7.61
CA ILE A 9 -0.42 0.01 7.54
C ILE A 9 -1.13 -0.50 6.28
N TRP A 10 -0.58 -1.53 5.67
CA TRP A 10 -1.24 -2.34 4.64
C TRP A 10 -2.09 -3.39 5.36
N GLY A 11 -3.37 -3.06 5.54
CA GLY A 11 -4.29 -3.79 6.41
C GLY A 11 -5.16 -4.78 5.65
N GLN A 12 -5.13 -6.03 6.06
CA GLN A 12 -5.84 -7.15 5.46
C GLN A 12 -6.63 -7.93 6.52
N ASP A 13 -7.38 -8.95 6.09
CA ASP A 13 -7.99 -9.89 7.03
C ASP A 13 -6.90 -10.67 7.78
N VAL A 14 -7.21 -11.08 9.01
CA VAL A 14 -6.31 -11.91 9.82
C VAL A 14 -5.85 -13.13 9.02
N MET A 15 -4.54 -13.40 9.05
CA MET A 15 -3.91 -14.53 8.36
C MET A 15 -4.08 -14.52 6.84
N SER A 16 -4.36 -13.38 6.19
CA SER A 16 -4.51 -13.34 4.73
C SER A 16 -3.28 -13.84 3.99
N HIS A 17 -2.08 -13.46 4.44
CA HIS A 17 -0.83 -13.92 3.81
C HIS A 17 -0.58 -15.41 4.04
N GLN A 18 -0.91 -15.91 5.22
CA GLN A 18 -0.73 -17.33 5.57
C GLN A 18 -1.65 -18.26 4.77
N LYS A 19 -2.85 -17.77 4.38
CA LYS A 19 -3.90 -18.58 3.74
C LYS A 19 -3.84 -18.60 2.21
N VAL A 20 -2.98 -17.82 1.58
CA VAL A 20 -2.85 -17.81 0.12
C VAL A 20 -1.82 -18.82 -0.37
N SER A 21 -1.98 -19.27 -1.61
CA SER A 21 -1.05 -20.23 -2.23
C SER A 21 0.39 -19.72 -2.31
N ALA A 22 0.57 -18.39 -2.44
CA ALA A 22 1.85 -17.73 -2.47
C ALA A 22 2.65 -17.90 -1.16
N ASN A 23 1.99 -18.23 -0.03
CA ASN A 23 2.69 -18.47 1.24
C ASN A 23 3.63 -19.68 1.20
N LYS A 24 3.46 -20.60 0.24
CA LYS A 24 4.43 -21.68 0.01
C LYS A 24 5.85 -21.14 -0.24
N SER A 25 5.99 -19.99 -0.90
CA SER A 25 7.27 -19.28 -1.12
C SER A 25 7.53 -18.20 -0.09
N TRP A 26 6.52 -17.51 0.36
CA TRP A 26 6.67 -16.43 1.34
C TRP A 26 7.04 -16.90 2.73
N LYS A 27 6.54 -18.10 3.12
CA LYS A 27 6.80 -18.72 4.42
C LYS A 27 6.51 -17.82 5.62
N VAL A 28 5.50 -16.97 5.49
CA VAL A 28 5.02 -16.16 6.65
C VAL A 28 4.52 -17.13 7.71
N PRO A 29 5.01 -17.04 8.96
CA PRO A 29 4.62 -17.96 10.03
C PRO A 29 3.13 -17.89 10.33
N ASP A 30 2.57 -19.02 10.75
CA ASP A 30 1.22 -19.07 11.32
C ASP A 30 1.18 -18.31 12.66
N GLY A 31 -0.04 -18.05 13.15
CA GLY A 31 -0.27 -17.46 14.46
C GLY A 31 -0.58 -15.97 14.47
N ASN A 32 -0.65 -15.32 13.29
CA ASN A 32 -1.12 -13.94 13.22
C ASN A 32 -2.56 -13.82 13.75
N THR A 33 -2.79 -12.86 14.64
CA THR A 33 -4.08 -12.60 15.29
C THR A 33 -4.62 -11.18 15.02
N LEU A 34 -3.82 -10.33 14.39
CA LEU A 34 -4.13 -8.91 14.21
C LEU A 34 -4.90 -8.67 12.91
N ASP A 35 -6.07 -8.04 13.00
CA ASP A 35 -6.75 -7.44 11.85
C ASP A 35 -6.10 -6.08 11.50
N ALA A 36 -6.65 -5.38 10.51
CA ALA A 36 -6.09 -4.12 10.03
C ALA A 36 -5.97 -3.05 11.13
N VAL A 37 -6.99 -2.94 12.00
CA VAL A 37 -7.03 -1.94 13.10
C VAL A 37 -6.06 -2.35 14.20
N ALA A 38 -6.15 -3.59 14.67
CA ALA A 38 -5.24 -4.11 15.69
C ALA A 38 -3.77 -4.06 15.24
N GLY A 39 -3.50 -4.28 13.95
CA GLY A 39 -2.17 -4.14 13.38
C GLY A 39 -1.67 -2.69 13.36
N ALA A 40 -2.54 -1.74 13.06
CA ALA A 40 -2.23 -0.31 13.12
C ALA A 40 -1.91 0.13 14.56
N GLU A 41 -2.73 -0.30 15.52
CA GLU A 41 -2.50 -0.06 16.96
C GLU A 41 -1.21 -0.72 17.45
N TYR A 42 -0.96 -1.97 17.04
CA TYR A 42 0.25 -2.70 17.41
C TYR A 42 1.55 -2.01 16.95
N LEU A 43 1.54 -1.47 15.72
CA LEU A 43 2.68 -0.73 15.16
C LEU A 43 2.69 0.75 15.59
N ASP A 44 1.62 1.26 16.22
CA ASP A 44 1.47 2.67 16.56
C ASP A 44 1.45 3.58 15.32
N VAL A 45 0.71 3.19 14.29
CA VAL A 45 0.50 3.96 13.06
C VAL A 45 -0.97 4.35 12.89
N PRO A 46 -1.27 5.60 12.49
CA PRO A 46 -2.65 6.10 12.54
C PRO A 46 -3.48 5.72 11.32
N ASN A 47 -2.87 5.52 10.14
CA ASN A 47 -3.60 5.45 8.88
C ASN A 47 -3.61 4.04 8.31
N ILE A 48 -4.65 3.70 7.54
CA ILE A 48 -4.86 2.35 7.03
C ILE A 48 -5.10 2.36 5.52
N PHE A 49 -4.33 1.57 4.78
CA PHE A 49 -4.75 1.02 3.49
C PHE A 49 -5.52 -0.27 3.77
N ARG A 50 -6.85 -0.27 3.64
CA ARG A 50 -7.65 -1.48 3.81
C ARG A 50 -7.76 -2.23 2.49
N VAL A 51 -7.04 -3.33 2.41
CA VAL A 51 -6.79 -4.03 1.16
C VAL A 51 -7.62 -5.29 1.03
N VAL A 52 -8.10 -5.52 -0.18
CA VAL A 52 -8.77 -6.76 -0.58
C VAL A 52 -7.72 -7.75 -1.03
N MET A 53 -7.60 -8.86 -0.30
CA MET A 53 -6.69 -9.95 -0.65
C MET A 53 -7.44 -11.28 -0.76
N ASN A 54 -7.16 -12.05 -1.82
CA ASN A 54 -7.87 -13.28 -2.14
C ASN A 54 -9.40 -13.09 -2.14
N GLY A 55 -9.85 -11.95 -2.69
CA GLY A 55 -11.24 -11.56 -2.78
C GLY A 55 -11.90 -11.12 -1.46
N LYS A 56 -11.19 -11.01 -0.36
CA LYS A 56 -11.74 -10.61 0.96
C LYS A 56 -11.21 -9.26 1.43
N PRO A 57 -12.04 -8.45 2.15
CA PRO A 57 -13.43 -8.71 2.51
C PRO A 57 -14.35 -8.65 1.31
N PHE A 58 -15.53 -9.28 1.42
CA PHE A 58 -16.62 -9.10 0.47
C PHE A 58 -17.45 -7.86 0.81
N PRO A 59 -17.97 -7.13 -0.20
CA PRO A 59 -18.94 -6.08 0.07
C PRO A 59 -20.25 -6.68 0.68
N PRO A 60 -21.00 -5.90 1.48
CA PRO A 60 -20.74 -4.50 1.81
C PRO A 60 -19.63 -4.34 2.86
N PHE A 61 -18.84 -3.24 2.74
CA PHE A 61 -17.67 -2.99 3.62
C PHE A 61 -18.00 -2.30 4.95
N ASP A 62 -19.30 -2.16 5.30
CA ASP A 62 -19.74 -1.39 6.46
C ASP A 62 -19.11 -1.86 7.77
N ALA A 63 -19.05 -3.17 8.00
CA ALA A 63 -18.49 -3.72 9.22
C ALA A 63 -17.00 -3.41 9.39
N GLU A 64 -16.25 -3.41 8.29
CA GLU A 64 -14.83 -3.07 8.31
C GLU A 64 -14.62 -1.55 8.45
N SER A 65 -15.38 -0.73 7.72
CA SER A 65 -15.29 0.72 7.83
C SER A 65 -15.69 1.22 9.24
N GLU A 66 -16.66 0.58 9.86
CA GLU A 66 -17.05 0.90 11.24
C GLU A 66 -15.91 0.67 12.23
N LYS A 67 -15.13 -0.40 12.07
CA LYS A 67 -13.93 -0.63 12.90
C LYS A 67 -12.90 0.48 12.74
N MET A 68 -12.74 1.00 11.52
CA MET A 68 -11.72 2.00 11.16
C MET A 68 -12.20 3.45 11.31
N LYS A 69 -13.40 3.72 11.79
CA LYS A 69 -13.99 5.07 11.83
C LYS A 69 -13.19 6.10 12.64
N ASN A 70 -12.36 5.64 13.57
CA ASN A 70 -11.52 6.48 14.42
C ASN A 70 -10.10 6.67 13.83
N ASN A 71 -9.72 5.94 12.78
CA ASN A 71 -8.45 6.15 12.12
C ASN A 71 -8.51 7.43 11.29
N PRO A 72 -7.51 8.32 11.34
CA PRO A 72 -7.56 9.63 10.66
C PRO A 72 -7.76 9.54 9.17
N LYS A 73 -7.14 8.55 8.50
CA LYS A 73 -7.25 8.36 7.06
C LYS A 73 -7.32 6.88 6.71
N VAL A 74 -8.24 6.54 5.83
CA VAL A 74 -8.41 5.20 5.26
C VAL A 74 -8.41 5.29 3.74
N ILE A 75 -7.64 4.43 3.09
CA ILE A 75 -7.69 4.21 1.64
C ILE A 75 -8.15 2.77 1.42
N TRP A 76 -9.25 2.61 0.68
CA TRP A 76 -9.83 1.30 0.38
C TRP A 76 -9.29 0.72 -0.91
N SER A 77 -9.12 -0.58 -0.95
CA SER A 77 -8.89 -1.31 -2.19
C SER A 77 -10.12 -1.25 -3.09
N ALA A 78 -9.97 -0.69 -4.29
CA ALA A 78 -10.98 -0.75 -5.35
C ALA A 78 -10.65 -1.85 -6.36
N LEU A 79 -9.40 -2.27 -6.41
CA LEU A 79 -8.91 -3.43 -7.11
C LEU A 79 -7.99 -4.19 -6.15
N GLY A 80 -8.32 -5.45 -5.85
CA GLY A 80 -7.53 -6.30 -4.96
C GLY A 80 -6.30 -6.90 -5.65
N ASP A 81 -5.54 -7.67 -4.88
CA ASP A 81 -4.36 -8.41 -5.34
C ASP A 81 -4.63 -9.30 -6.56
N ALA A 82 -3.59 -9.84 -7.16
CA ALA A 82 -3.69 -10.68 -8.36
C ALA A 82 -4.56 -11.94 -8.19
N SER A 83 -4.78 -12.40 -6.96
CA SER A 83 -5.67 -13.52 -6.65
C SER A 83 -7.14 -13.13 -6.50
N SER A 84 -7.44 -11.84 -6.43
CA SER A 84 -8.80 -11.30 -6.26
C SER A 84 -9.49 -11.15 -7.61
N LEU A 85 -10.13 -12.21 -8.09
CA LEU A 85 -10.72 -12.26 -9.44
C LEU A 85 -12.06 -11.51 -9.58
N ARG A 86 -12.71 -11.13 -8.46
CA ARG A 86 -14.02 -10.47 -8.51
C ARG A 86 -14.00 -9.01 -9.00
N ASN A 87 -12.86 -8.40 -9.17
CA ASN A 87 -12.70 -6.99 -9.56
C ASN A 87 -12.56 -6.80 -11.07
N ASP A 88 -13.20 -7.65 -11.88
CA ASP A 88 -13.19 -7.51 -13.33
C ASP A 88 -14.14 -6.41 -13.82
N ASP A 89 -14.97 -5.87 -12.92
CA ASP A 89 -15.81 -4.69 -13.13
C ASP A 89 -15.47 -3.56 -12.13
N THR A 90 -16.27 -2.49 -12.14
CA THR A 90 -16.08 -1.33 -11.26
C THR A 90 -16.82 -1.45 -9.91
N SER A 91 -17.26 -2.65 -9.51
CA SER A 91 -18.16 -2.83 -8.37
C SER A 91 -17.55 -2.37 -7.04
N ASP A 92 -16.27 -2.67 -6.79
CA ASP A 92 -15.61 -2.22 -5.57
C ASP A 92 -15.36 -0.70 -5.56
N VAL A 93 -15.19 -0.07 -6.71
CA VAL A 93 -15.11 1.40 -6.80
C VAL A 93 -16.38 2.07 -6.29
N LYS A 94 -17.56 1.58 -6.68
CA LYS A 94 -18.85 2.09 -6.22
C LYS A 94 -19.02 1.88 -4.72
N GLU A 95 -18.59 0.73 -4.22
CA GLU A 95 -18.61 0.43 -2.79
C GLU A 95 -17.69 1.35 -2.00
N VAL A 96 -16.48 1.62 -2.49
CA VAL A 96 -15.56 2.60 -1.86
C VAL A 96 -16.17 3.99 -1.81
N ILE A 97 -16.84 4.46 -2.88
CA ILE A 97 -17.55 5.75 -2.89
C ILE A 97 -18.66 5.75 -1.84
N ARG A 98 -19.46 4.68 -1.75
CA ARG A 98 -20.50 4.53 -0.74
C ARG A 98 -19.94 4.57 0.70
N GLN A 99 -18.79 3.92 0.93
CA GLN A 99 -18.12 3.99 2.23
C GLN A 99 -17.61 5.41 2.52
N ALA A 100 -17.06 6.09 1.52
CA ALA A 100 -16.54 7.45 1.68
C ALA A 100 -17.65 8.49 1.92
N GLU A 101 -18.87 8.24 1.43
CA GLU A 101 -20.04 9.06 1.75
C GLU A 101 -20.41 8.95 3.24
N LYS A 102 -20.36 7.73 3.79
CA LYS A 102 -20.73 7.43 5.17
C LYS A 102 -19.60 7.75 6.18
N TYR A 103 -18.34 7.55 5.76
CA TYR A 103 -17.16 7.70 6.61
C TYR A 103 -16.20 8.75 6.02
N PRO A 104 -16.19 9.98 6.55
CA PRO A 104 -15.37 11.09 6.01
C PRO A 104 -13.85 10.83 6.02
N ASN A 105 -13.37 9.91 6.85
CA ASN A 105 -11.98 9.49 6.93
C ASN A 105 -11.55 8.55 5.79
N VAL A 106 -12.47 8.04 4.97
CA VAL A 106 -12.14 7.33 3.73
C VAL A 106 -11.76 8.37 2.68
N VAL A 107 -10.47 8.47 2.36
CA VAL A 107 -9.89 9.57 1.56
C VAL A 107 -9.49 9.16 0.14
N GLY A 108 -9.59 7.90 -0.20
CA GLY A 108 -9.19 7.43 -1.53
C GLY A 108 -9.42 5.95 -1.76
N ALA A 109 -9.05 5.53 -2.96
CA ALA A 109 -9.06 4.16 -3.42
C ALA A 109 -7.66 3.75 -3.89
N VAL A 110 -7.33 2.45 -3.80
CA VAL A 110 -6.07 1.90 -4.31
C VAL A 110 -6.32 0.72 -5.24
N PHE A 111 -5.52 0.64 -6.31
CA PHE A 111 -5.39 -0.51 -7.17
C PHE A 111 -4.15 -1.31 -6.77
N ASP A 112 -4.37 -2.53 -6.28
CA ASP A 112 -3.33 -3.49 -5.96
C ASP A 112 -3.03 -4.40 -7.16
N ASP A 113 -1.78 -4.83 -7.34
CA ASP A 113 -1.33 -5.68 -8.45
C ASP A 113 -1.90 -5.28 -9.82
N PHE A 114 -2.02 -3.97 -10.05
CA PHE A 114 -2.67 -3.42 -11.24
C PHE A 114 -1.84 -3.64 -12.50
N PHE A 115 -0.53 -3.37 -12.43
CA PHE A 115 0.35 -3.52 -13.58
C PHE A 115 0.79 -4.97 -13.73
N ARG A 116 0.73 -5.44 -14.98
CA ARG A 116 1.16 -6.78 -15.37
C ARG A 116 1.91 -6.73 -16.70
N ARG A 117 2.74 -7.71 -16.97
CA ARG A 117 3.37 -7.82 -18.28
C ARG A 117 2.34 -8.24 -19.31
N GLY A 118 2.26 -7.50 -20.44
CA GLY A 118 1.43 -7.89 -21.56
C GLY A 118 1.83 -9.25 -22.14
N THR A 119 0.86 -9.97 -22.69
CA THR A 119 1.06 -11.24 -23.43
C THR A 119 0.65 -11.05 -24.87
N ALA A 120 0.83 -12.08 -25.71
CA ALA A 120 0.39 -12.04 -27.10
C ALA A 120 -1.13 -11.97 -27.23
N GLU A 121 -1.85 -12.58 -26.29
CA GLU A 121 -3.34 -12.61 -26.24
C GLU A 121 -3.91 -11.34 -25.61
N ASP A 122 -3.19 -10.74 -24.68
CA ASP A 122 -3.56 -9.48 -24.04
C ASP A 122 -2.31 -8.58 -23.90
N PRO A 123 -2.07 -7.70 -24.87
CA PRO A 123 -0.88 -6.86 -24.88
C PRO A 123 -0.91 -5.72 -23.83
N ARG A 124 -1.98 -5.59 -23.04
CA ARG A 124 -2.09 -4.55 -22.01
C ARG A 124 -1.10 -4.80 -20.89
N TRP A 125 -0.48 -3.72 -20.43
CA TRP A 125 0.42 -3.72 -19.29
C TRP A 125 -0.29 -3.49 -17.95
N ALA A 126 -1.63 -3.56 -17.97
CA ALA A 126 -2.49 -3.29 -16.83
C ALA A 126 -3.74 -4.16 -16.87
N ARG A 127 -4.41 -4.33 -15.73
CA ARG A 127 -5.66 -5.11 -15.60
C ARG A 127 -6.84 -4.42 -16.25
N TYR A 128 -6.88 -3.08 -16.25
CA TYR A 128 -7.89 -2.27 -16.96
C TYR A 128 -7.26 -1.52 -18.14
N SER A 129 -8.10 -1.14 -19.09
CA SER A 129 -7.72 -0.21 -20.15
C SER A 129 -7.55 1.21 -19.59
N LEU A 130 -6.86 2.06 -20.33
CA LEU A 130 -6.65 3.45 -19.95
C LEU A 130 -8.00 4.21 -19.82
N GLU A 131 -8.96 3.88 -20.68
CA GLU A 131 -10.31 4.47 -20.66
C GLU A 131 -11.07 4.09 -19.38
N GLU A 132 -11.01 2.81 -18.97
CA GLU A 132 -11.60 2.35 -17.71
C GLU A 132 -10.97 3.05 -16.50
N VAL A 133 -9.65 3.21 -16.48
CA VAL A 133 -8.99 3.95 -15.39
C VAL A 133 -9.44 5.41 -15.34
N ARG A 134 -9.54 6.09 -16.49
CA ARG A 134 -10.06 7.47 -16.56
C ARG A 134 -11.49 7.58 -16.05
N LYS A 135 -12.34 6.63 -16.42
CA LYS A 135 -13.73 6.56 -15.93
C LYS A 135 -13.79 6.37 -14.42
N ILE A 136 -13.00 5.45 -13.88
CA ILE A 136 -12.93 5.20 -12.44
C ILE A 136 -12.42 6.45 -11.69
N ARG A 137 -11.35 7.07 -12.19
CA ARG A 137 -10.82 8.31 -11.62
C ARG A 137 -11.89 9.42 -11.63
N SER A 138 -12.60 9.59 -12.72
CA SER A 138 -13.69 10.57 -12.82
C SER A 138 -14.77 10.32 -11.77
N LEU A 139 -15.20 9.06 -11.59
CA LEU A 139 -16.15 8.69 -10.54
C LEU A 139 -15.65 9.08 -9.14
N LEU A 140 -14.41 8.73 -8.81
CA LEU A 140 -13.82 9.06 -7.50
C LEU A 140 -13.70 10.57 -7.26
N HIS A 141 -13.47 11.34 -8.33
CA HIS A 141 -13.31 12.79 -8.22
C HIS A 141 -14.63 13.58 -8.13
N THR A 142 -15.73 13.02 -8.67
CA THR A 142 -16.97 13.79 -8.88
C THR A 142 -18.20 13.26 -8.16
N SER A 143 -18.15 12.04 -7.61
CA SER A 143 -19.32 11.43 -6.98
C SER A 143 -19.68 12.04 -5.61
N LEU A 144 -18.75 12.70 -4.96
CA LEU A 144 -18.94 13.35 -3.65
C LEU A 144 -18.58 14.83 -3.74
N SER A 145 -18.95 15.62 -2.73
CA SER A 145 -18.54 17.02 -2.60
C SER A 145 -17.04 17.20 -2.35
N ARG A 146 -16.31 16.12 -2.08
CA ARG A 146 -14.86 16.05 -1.91
C ARG A 146 -14.26 15.03 -2.87
N LYS A 147 -13.07 15.30 -3.34
CA LYS A 147 -12.30 14.39 -4.17
C LYS A 147 -11.80 13.20 -3.34
N LEU A 148 -11.89 11.99 -3.91
CA LEU A 148 -11.20 10.80 -3.44
C LEU A 148 -10.00 10.53 -4.34
N ASP A 149 -8.82 10.38 -3.76
CA ASP A 149 -7.61 10.10 -4.54
C ASP A 149 -7.60 8.65 -5.06
N LEU A 150 -7.14 8.47 -6.30
CA LEU A 150 -6.88 7.15 -6.86
C LEU A 150 -5.39 6.84 -6.77
N TRP A 151 -5.04 5.79 -6.03
CA TRP A 151 -3.68 5.30 -5.82
C TRP A 151 -3.42 4.02 -6.61
N VAL A 152 -2.16 3.76 -6.93
CA VAL A 152 -1.74 2.50 -7.57
C VAL A 152 -0.49 1.93 -6.91
N VAL A 153 -0.45 0.61 -6.80
CA VAL A 153 0.75 -0.15 -6.44
C VAL A 153 1.67 -0.24 -7.65
N TRP A 154 2.91 0.20 -7.49
CA TRP A 154 3.91 0.13 -8.52
C TRP A 154 5.20 -0.50 -7.99
N TYR A 155 5.55 -1.64 -8.56
CA TYR A 155 6.71 -2.40 -8.15
C TYR A 155 7.96 -1.99 -8.93
N LYS A 156 9.15 -2.19 -8.35
CA LYS A 156 10.45 -2.00 -8.97
C LYS A 156 10.52 -2.58 -10.39
N LYS A 157 10.04 -3.82 -10.58
CA LYS A 157 10.02 -4.48 -11.92
C LYS A 157 9.27 -3.67 -12.98
N GLY A 158 8.34 -2.82 -12.58
CA GLY A 158 7.55 -1.96 -13.46
C GLY A 158 8.25 -0.68 -13.91
N LEU A 159 9.39 -0.31 -13.30
CA LEU A 159 10.15 0.90 -13.67
C LEU A 159 10.71 0.88 -15.12
N VAL A 160 10.67 -0.27 -15.77
CA VAL A 160 11.11 -0.45 -17.17
C VAL A 160 9.97 -0.80 -18.11
N TRP A 161 8.73 -0.75 -17.62
CA TRP A 161 7.54 -1.06 -18.42
C TRP A 161 6.94 0.20 -19.03
N PRO A 162 6.33 0.12 -20.23
CA PRO A 162 5.71 1.26 -20.91
C PRO A 162 4.33 1.57 -20.30
N VAL A 163 4.31 2.09 -19.07
CA VAL A 163 3.08 2.35 -18.29
C VAL A 163 2.86 3.83 -18.00
N GLU A 164 3.64 4.72 -18.56
CA GLU A 164 3.66 6.17 -18.29
C GLU A 164 2.27 6.80 -18.50
N GLU A 165 1.55 6.38 -19.55
CA GLU A 165 0.21 6.92 -19.83
C GLU A 165 -0.80 6.53 -18.74
N TYR A 166 -0.65 5.34 -18.17
CA TYR A 166 -1.45 4.93 -17.02
C TYR A 166 -1.09 5.71 -15.76
N LEU A 167 0.21 5.91 -15.51
CA LEU A 167 0.67 6.64 -14.32
C LEU A 167 0.13 8.06 -14.25
N LYS A 168 -0.10 8.71 -15.40
CA LYS A 168 -0.72 10.05 -15.48
C LYS A 168 -2.13 10.09 -14.87
N GLU A 169 -2.85 8.99 -14.89
CA GLU A 169 -4.24 8.92 -14.42
C GLU A 169 -4.37 8.70 -12.91
N PHE A 170 -3.30 8.36 -12.21
CA PHE A 170 -3.33 8.20 -10.75
C PHE A 170 -2.98 9.50 -10.04
N ASP A 171 -3.58 9.73 -8.87
CA ASP A 171 -3.27 10.86 -8.00
C ASP A 171 -2.07 10.55 -7.11
N GLY A 172 -1.90 9.28 -6.78
CA GLY A 172 -0.81 8.81 -5.94
C GLY A 172 -0.24 7.47 -6.38
N ILE A 173 1.05 7.31 -6.10
CA ILE A 173 1.83 6.10 -6.39
C ILE A 173 2.31 5.52 -5.07
N THR A 174 2.07 4.24 -4.83
CA THR A 174 2.75 3.50 -3.76
C THR A 174 3.84 2.65 -4.39
N TYR A 175 5.10 2.96 -4.07
CA TYR A 175 6.25 2.28 -4.65
C TYR A 175 6.71 1.12 -3.76
N TRP A 176 6.91 -0.04 -4.37
CA TRP A 176 7.28 -1.27 -3.67
C TRP A 176 8.46 -1.97 -4.36
N ASN A 177 9.42 -2.43 -3.57
CA ASN A 177 10.41 -3.38 -4.04
C ASN A 177 10.30 -4.70 -3.26
N MET A 178 10.39 -5.80 -3.97
CA MET A 178 10.42 -7.13 -3.37
C MET A 178 11.89 -7.55 -3.19
N ARG A 179 12.37 -7.49 -2.16
CA ARG A 179 13.55 -7.75 -1.41
C ARG A 179 14.43 -8.91 -1.72
N THR A 180 15.39 -8.68 -2.54
CA THR A 180 16.69 -9.32 -2.49
C THR A 180 17.73 -8.29 -2.00
N ALA A 181 18.91 -8.73 -1.59
CA ALA A 181 20.01 -7.81 -1.25
C ALA A 181 20.33 -6.84 -2.42
N ALA A 182 20.21 -7.31 -3.66
CA ALA A 182 20.41 -6.48 -4.86
C ALA A 182 19.34 -5.39 -4.98
N GLU A 183 18.08 -5.66 -4.65
CA GLU A 183 17.01 -4.66 -4.69
C GLU A 183 17.19 -3.60 -3.61
N ARG A 184 17.67 -3.96 -2.42
CA ARG A 184 18.00 -3.00 -1.38
C ARG A 184 19.14 -2.07 -1.77
N SER A 185 20.18 -2.58 -2.41
CA SER A 185 21.34 -1.76 -2.83
C SER A 185 20.99 -0.65 -3.81
N SER A 186 19.94 -0.83 -4.64
CA SER A 186 19.47 0.17 -5.62
C SER A 186 18.28 1.01 -5.13
N LEU A 187 17.85 0.87 -3.87
CA LEU A 187 16.61 1.49 -3.37
C LEU A 187 16.55 3.00 -3.63
N ARG A 188 17.63 3.74 -3.38
CA ARG A 188 17.68 5.20 -3.59
C ARG A 188 17.56 5.57 -5.09
N GLU A 189 18.29 4.86 -5.94
CA GLU A 189 18.25 5.05 -7.38
C GLU A 189 16.86 4.77 -7.95
N ASP A 190 16.24 3.68 -7.50
CA ASP A 190 14.88 3.29 -7.90
C ASP A 190 13.83 4.32 -7.46
N LEU A 191 13.95 4.84 -6.24
CA LEU A 191 13.06 5.91 -5.74
C LEU A 191 13.22 7.20 -6.54
N ASP A 192 14.45 7.65 -6.79
CA ASP A 192 14.69 8.85 -7.60
C ASP A 192 14.16 8.67 -9.03
N LYS A 193 14.33 7.49 -9.64
CA LYS A 193 13.76 7.15 -10.94
C LYS A 193 12.22 7.19 -10.91
N MET A 194 11.59 6.60 -9.92
CA MET A 194 10.13 6.63 -9.74
C MET A 194 9.62 8.07 -9.66
N LEU A 195 10.24 8.93 -8.87
CA LEU A 195 9.89 10.34 -8.72
C LEU A 195 9.99 11.11 -10.03
N VAL A 196 11.06 10.87 -10.82
CA VAL A 196 11.26 11.50 -12.14
C VAL A 196 10.17 11.06 -13.13
N MET A 197 9.74 9.79 -13.09
CA MET A 197 8.70 9.25 -13.98
C MET A 197 7.29 9.71 -13.62
N THR A 198 7.07 10.18 -12.39
CA THR A 198 5.74 10.54 -11.88
C THR A 198 5.70 11.94 -11.25
N PRO A 199 6.09 13.00 -12.00
CA PRO A 199 6.16 14.35 -11.47
C PRO A 199 4.76 14.85 -11.06
N GLY A 200 4.70 15.57 -9.92
CA GLY A 200 3.46 16.18 -9.41
C GLY A 200 2.43 15.18 -8.85
N LYS A 201 2.80 13.93 -8.65
CA LYS A 201 1.98 12.94 -7.97
C LYS A 201 2.30 12.89 -6.48
N LYS A 202 1.37 12.36 -5.69
CA LYS A 202 1.65 11.94 -4.31
C LYS A 202 2.44 10.64 -4.34
N HIS A 203 3.39 10.47 -3.41
CA HIS A 203 4.23 9.28 -3.37
C HIS A 203 4.27 8.69 -1.97
N MET A 204 4.06 7.38 -1.85
CA MET A 204 4.30 6.64 -0.62
C MET A 204 5.23 5.47 -0.87
N THR A 205 6.09 5.18 0.09
CA THR A 205 7.00 4.03 0.03
C THR A 205 6.39 2.84 0.76
N GLY A 206 6.37 1.69 0.12
CA GLY A 206 5.98 0.43 0.74
C GLY A 206 7.18 -0.23 1.43
N CYS A 207 7.09 -0.33 2.75
CA CYS A 207 8.06 -1.02 3.59
C CYS A 207 7.48 -2.37 4.01
N TYR A 208 8.03 -3.40 3.52
CA TYR A 208 7.64 -4.72 3.96
C TYR A 208 8.27 -5.05 5.32
N ILE A 209 7.63 -5.68 6.20
CA ILE A 209 8.14 -6.11 7.51
C ILE A 209 8.44 -7.62 7.58
N TRP A 210 8.44 -8.26 6.41
CA TRP A 210 8.81 -9.64 6.16
C TRP A 210 9.52 -9.75 4.81
N ASN A 211 10.53 -10.59 4.68
CA ASN A 211 11.22 -10.80 3.41
C ASN A 211 10.47 -11.83 2.54
N TYR A 212 9.50 -11.37 1.76
CA TYR A 212 8.70 -12.22 0.87
C TYR A 212 9.52 -12.82 -0.28
N GLY A 213 10.57 -12.15 -0.73
CA GLY A 213 11.41 -12.62 -1.82
C GLY A 213 12.25 -13.85 -1.45
N GLU A 214 12.67 -13.94 -0.18
CA GLU A 214 13.50 -15.03 0.33
C GLU A 214 12.74 -15.96 1.29
N GLY A 215 11.50 -15.60 1.65
CA GLY A 215 10.65 -16.39 2.53
C GLY A 215 11.22 -16.56 3.94
N LYS A 216 11.66 -15.45 4.54
CA LYS A 216 12.24 -15.42 5.89
C LYS A 216 11.96 -14.10 6.61
N ALA A 217 12.17 -14.07 7.92
CA ALA A 217 12.18 -12.82 8.67
C ALA A 217 13.29 -11.88 8.15
N LEU A 218 13.01 -10.57 8.20
CA LEU A 218 14.05 -9.56 8.02
C LEU A 218 14.99 -9.55 9.20
N THR A 219 16.25 -9.20 8.97
CA THR A 219 17.16 -8.81 10.06
C THR A 219 16.86 -7.36 10.49
N VAL A 220 17.38 -6.98 11.65
CA VAL A 220 17.27 -5.60 12.15
C VAL A 220 17.99 -4.64 11.20
N GLU A 221 19.15 -5.00 10.71
CA GLU A 221 19.95 -4.18 9.80
C GLU A 221 19.25 -3.98 8.44
N GLU A 222 18.52 -5.00 7.98
CA GLU A 222 17.77 -4.92 6.71
C GLU A 222 16.61 -3.93 6.79
N ILE A 223 15.82 -3.99 7.87
CA ILE A 223 14.70 -3.06 8.03
C ILE A 223 15.15 -1.66 8.40
N ASP A 224 16.18 -1.52 9.24
CA ASP A 224 16.74 -0.24 9.64
C ASP A 224 17.24 0.57 8.43
N PHE A 225 17.96 -0.09 7.53
CA PHE A 225 18.39 0.54 6.28
C PHE A 225 17.22 1.10 5.46
N GLU A 226 16.13 0.33 5.29
CA GLU A 226 14.96 0.79 4.54
C GLU A 226 14.26 1.96 5.25
N LEU A 227 14.08 1.87 6.56
CA LEU A 227 13.46 2.92 7.37
C LEU A 227 14.21 4.25 7.28
N GLU A 228 15.53 4.24 7.37
CA GLU A 228 16.34 5.46 7.27
C GLU A 228 16.30 6.06 5.86
N VAL A 229 16.30 5.24 4.81
CA VAL A 229 16.11 5.74 3.44
C VAL A 229 14.74 6.40 3.28
N TYR A 230 13.67 5.74 3.73
CA TYR A 230 12.32 6.28 3.58
C TYR A 230 12.10 7.53 4.44
N ARG A 231 12.64 7.56 5.66
CA ARG A 231 12.64 8.74 6.52
C ARG A 231 13.34 9.94 5.87
N GLU A 232 14.51 9.72 5.27
CA GLU A 232 15.25 10.76 4.54
C GLU A 232 14.40 11.36 3.41
N TYR A 233 13.72 10.51 2.60
CA TYR A 233 12.87 10.98 1.52
C TYR A 233 11.63 11.72 2.03
N LEU A 234 11.06 11.27 3.14
CA LEU A 234 9.92 11.90 3.78
C LEU A 234 10.28 13.28 4.36
N ILE A 235 11.41 13.41 5.08
CA ILE A 235 11.90 14.68 5.62
C ILE A 235 12.20 15.68 4.51
N LYS A 236 12.80 15.23 3.40
CA LYS A 236 13.07 16.07 2.23
C LYS A 236 11.81 16.43 1.42
N GLY A 237 10.63 16.01 1.83
CA GLY A 237 9.38 16.25 1.13
C GLY A 237 9.30 15.57 -0.24
N LYS A 238 10.15 14.58 -0.52
CA LYS A 238 10.14 13.79 -1.76
C LYS A 238 9.03 12.76 -1.78
N THR A 239 8.59 12.27 -0.61
CA THR A 239 7.48 11.33 -0.44
C THR A 239 6.50 11.81 0.61
N ASP A 240 5.27 11.28 0.58
CA ASP A 240 4.15 11.69 1.43
C ASP A 240 3.88 10.74 2.60
N GLY A 241 4.47 9.56 2.59
CA GLY A 241 4.27 8.58 3.65
C GLY A 241 5.01 7.27 3.46
N ILE A 242 4.94 6.45 4.51
CA ILE A 242 5.50 5.09 4.55
C ILE A 242 4.36 4.12 4.88
N ILE A 243 4.25 3.03 4.12
CA ILE A 243 3.23 1.99 4.30
C ILE A 243 3.89 0.71 4.76
N PHE A 244 3.58 0.21 5.95
CA PHE A 244 4.12 -1.05 6.46
C PHE A 244 3.27 -2.24 6.05
N CYS A 245 3.84 -3.20 5.36
CA CYS A 245 3.18 -4.42 4.90
C CYS A 245 3.64 -5.63 5.72
N SER A 246 2.77 -6.14 6.51
CA SER A 246 1.35 -5.92 6.75
C SER A 246 0.98 -6.32 8.19
N ASN A 247 -0.28 -6.09 8.59
CA ASN A 247 -0.79 -6.63 9.86
C ASN A 247 -0.58 -8.15 9.99
N CYS A 248 -0.60 -8.89 8.86
CA CYS A 248 -0.38 -10.34 8.84
C CYS A 248 1.02 -10.78 9.28
N CYS A 249 1.98 -9.85 9.33
CA CYS A 249 3.35 -10.10 9.76
C CYS A 249 3.69 -9.38 11.06
N ALA A 250 2.84 -8.47 11.54
CA ALA A 250 3.18 -7.57 12.63
C ALA A 250 3.41 -8.29 13.97
N ASP A 251 2.67 -9.34 14.27
CA ASP A 251 2.83 -10.12 15.51
C ASP A 251 3.69 -11.39 15.34
N VAL A 252 4.11 -11.70 14.11
CA VAL A 252 4.92 -12.91 13.81
C VAL A 252 6.26 -12.60 13.13
N GLY A 253 6.54 -11.34 12.79
CA GLY A 253 7.73 -10.91 12.05
C GLY A 253 9.04 -10.80 12.86
N GLY A 254 8.99 -11.05 14.17
CA GLY A 254 10.16 -11.18 15.03
C GLY A 254 10.93 -9.87 15.27
N ALA A 255 12.26 -9.97 15.35
CA ALA A 255 13.13 -8.88 15.78
C ALA A 255 13.00 -7.60 14.93
N ALA A 256 12.83 -7.73 13.62
CA ALA A 256 12.67 -6.60 12.72
C ALA A 256 11.42 -5.77 13.04
N VAL A 257 10.30 -6.43 13.41
CA VAL A 257 9.09 -5.72 13.81
C VAL A 257 9.24 -5.04 15.17
N TYR A 258 9.94 -5.66 16.12
CA TYR A 258 10.25 -5.01 17.40
C TYR A 258 11.12 -3.76 17.19
N HIS A 259 12.10 -3.84 16.31
CA HIS A 259 12.93 -2.70 15.93
C HIS A 259 12.11 -1.59 15.25
N LEU A 260 11.24 -1.94 14.30
CA LEU A 260 10.31 -0.99 13.66
C LEU A 260 9.46 -0.25 14.69
N ARG A 261 8.88 -0.97 15.66
CA ARG A 261 8.07 -0.33 16.71
C ARG A 261 8.88 0.63 17.57
N GLN A 262 10.14 0.29 17.87
CA GLN A 262 11.04 1.19 18.59
C GLN A 262 11.39 2.41 17.74
N TRP A 263 11.71 2.21 16.45
CA TRP A 263 11.96 3.28 15.50
C TRP A 263 10.78 4.25 15.39
N ILE A 264 9.54 3.75 15.35
CA ILE A 264 8.34 4.62 15.34
C ILE A 264 8.22 5.44 16.63
N LYS A 265 8.57 4.88 17.79
CA LYS A 265 8.59 5.63 19.04
C LYS A 265 9.66 6.72 19.05
N ASP A 266 10.82 6.44 18.50
CA ASP A 266 11.97 7.34 18.52
C ASP A 266 11.80 8.50 17.51
N HIS A 267 11.18 8.23 16.34
CA HIS A 267 11.08 9.17 15.23
C HIS A 267 9.67 9.70 14.97
N GLY A 268 8.64 9.04 15.47
CA GLY A 268 7.24 9.35 15.13
C GLY A 268 6.80 10.78 15.47
N ASP A 269 7.40 11.40 16.47
CA ASP A 269 7.09 12.75 16.90
C ASP A 269 7.98 13.84 16.27
N GLU A 270 8.87 13.46 15.35
CA GLU A 270 9.65 14.42 14.57
C GLU A 270 8.75 15.31 13.72
N GLU A 271 9.00 16.62 13.78
CA GLU A 271 8.29 17.59 12.96
C GLU A 271 8.84 17.58 11.53
N LEU A 272 7.93 17.41 10.57
CA LEU A 272 8.23 17.50 9.14
C LEU A 272 7.98 18.93 8.68
N GLU A 273 9.02 19.63 8.25
CA GLU A 273 8.88 20.91 7.55
C GLU A 273 8.40 20.62 6.11
N ARG A 274 7.09 20.77 5.90
CA ARG A 274 6.53 20.77 4.54
C ARG A 274 6.19 22.19 4.15
N ASN A 275 6.90 22.68 3.15
CA ASN A 275 6.61 23.95 2.47
C ASN A 275 5.30 23.87 1.67
#